data_a7cd1ec8c8301c34a93a649b212b6ba1
#
_entry.id   a7cd1ec8c8301c34a93a649b212b6ba1
#
_cell.length_a   1.000
_cell.length_b   1.000
_cell.length_c   1.000
_cell.angle_alpha   90.00
_cell.angle_beta   90.00
_cell.angle_gamma   90.00
#
_symmetry.space_group_name_H-M   'P 1'
#
loop_
_entity.id
_entity.type
_entity.pdbx_description
1 polymer ?
#
loop_
_entity_poly.entity_id
_entity_poly.type
_entity_poly.pdbx_seq_one_letter_code
_entity_poly.pdbx_strand_id
1 'polypeptide(L)'
;LGMEVPTTMDEWHDVLTAFKEEKGAAAPFTYWYGSQGLTDNNPFAYAYGAPRNFYIGDDGSVHYGAVEDGYREYLQTMNRWMSEGLIDVDLATLTNDQVSAKITNGTAGASFGWCGSSLGTWTGAGRTTEEDFTLVPAPYPSVEKGTKPEFGQKDNDFVNMGCAVITTSCENVELAARLLDYAYCEEGHMLFNFGIEGVSYTMGSGEPIYTDLILKNPDLSITHAMSGYIRANYNGPFVQDEAYADQYYTLDEQKEALAVWSDTNADKHIIPPVTPTVDESKEQAQIMNEINTYRDEMTLKFILGNKSFDEWDDYVETIKGMNLDRVLEIQNAALERYQER
;
A
#
# COMPACT_ATOMS: atom_id res chain seq x y z
N LEU A 1 -7.06 27.39 0.97
CA LEU A 1 -6.20 27.99 -0.06
C LEU A 1 -6.95 28.21 -1.39
N GLY A 2 -8.09 27.55 -1.61
CA GLY A 2 -8.84 27.61 -2.88
C GLY A 2 -8.16 26.87 -4.03
N MET A 3 -7.27 25.93 -3.71
CA MET A 3 -6.61 25.07 -4.69
C MET A 3 -7.44 23.79 -4.90
N GLU A 4 -7.36 23.23 -6.09
CA GLU A 4 -7.94 21.92 -6.39
C GLU A 4 -7.05 20.80 -5.83
N VAL A 5 -7.63 19.60 -5.66
CA VAL A 5 -6.88 18.40 -5.28
C VAL A 5 -5.90 18.05 -6.41
N PRO A 6 -4.60 17.88 -6.12
CA PRO A 6 -3.59 17.67 -7.15
C PRO A 6 -3.76 16.31 -7.86
N THR A 7 -3.65 16.33 -9.18
CA THR A 7 -3.74 15.17 -10.08
C THR A 7 -2.44 14.89 -10.83
N THR A 8 -1.49 15.84 -10.78
CA THR A 8 -0.18 15.69 -11.42
C THR A 8 0.94 15.98 -10.44
N MET A 9 2.16 15.53 -10.78
CA MET A 9 3.35 15.79 -9.97
C MET A 9 3.67 17.29 -9.85
N ASP A 10 3.39 18.08 -10.88
CA ASP A 10 3.57 19.55 -10.83
C ASP A 10 2.51 20.19 -9.93
N GLU A 11 1.26 19.78 -10.02
CA GLU A 11 0.21 20.27 -9.10
C GLU A 11 0.51 19.87 -7.64
N TRP A 12 1.08 18.71 -7.40
CA TRP A 12 1.57 18.31 -6.07
C TRP A 12 2.67 19.27 -5.57
N HIS A 13 3.64 19.62 -6.43
CA HIS A 13 4.66 20.59 -6.07
C HIS A 13 4.06 21.93 -5.66
N ASP A 14 3.10 22.43 -6.43
CA ASP A 14 2.43 23.71 -6.16
C ASP A 14 1.66 23.66 -4.82
N VAL A 15 0.91 22.60 -4.57
CA VAL A 15 0.15 22.42 -3.31
C VAL A 15 1.09 22.34 -2.11
N LEU A 16 2.17 21.56 -2.19
CA LEU A 16 3.13 21.44 -1.09
C LEU A 16 3.87 22.74 -0.83
N THR A 17 4.17 23.50 -1.89
CA THR A 17 4.77 24.84 -1.78
C THR A 17 3.80 25.80 -1.07
N ALA A 18 2.52 25.79 -1.44
CA ALA A 18 1.50 26.59 -0.78
C ALA A 18 1.30 26.20 0.70
N PHE A 19 1.36 24.91 1.03
CA PHE A 19 1.33 24.44 2.44
C PHE A 19 2.50 25.02 3.23
N LYS A 20 3.69 25.05 2.64
CA LYS A 20 4.88 25.62 3.27
C LYS A 20 4.78 27.13 3.44
N GLU A 21 4.48 27.86 2.36
CA GLU A 21 4.59 29.31 2.31
C GLU A 21 3.39 30.02 2.93
N GLU A 22 2.18 29.52 2.70
CA GLU A 22 0.95 30.18 3.12
C GLU A 22 0.37 29.65 4.44
N LYS A 23 0.60 28.36 4.74
CA LYS A 23 0.14 27.73 5.99
C LYS A 23 1.26 27.55 7.01
N GLY A 24 2.52 27.75 6.61
CA GLY A 24 3.66 27.56 7.49
C GLY A 24 3.88 26.12 7.91
N ALA A 25 3.44 25.15 7.10
CA ALA A 25 3.63 23.74 7.37
C ALA A 25 5.13 23.41 7.46
N ALA A 26 5.58 22.94 8.62
CA ALA A 26 6.99 22.63 8.83
C ALA A 26 7.43 21.37 8.06
N ALA A 27 6.48 20.49 7.74
CA ALA A 27 6.66 19.31 6.92
C ALA A 27 5.49 19.21 5.92
N PRO A 28 5.48 19.98 4.81
CA PRO A 28 4.38 19.98 3.85
C PRO A 28 3.91 18.58 3.45
N PHE A 29 4.87 17.68 3.20
CA PHE A 29 4.66 16.26 2.97
C PHE A 29 5.46 15.41 3.95
N THR A 30 4.79 14.48 4.64
CA THR A 30 5.42 13.54 5.56
C THR A 30 4.86 12.14 5.33
N TYR A 31 5.63 11.10 5.66
CA TYR A 31 5.16 9.71 5.64
C TYR A 31 6.11 8.80 6.42
N TRP A 32 5.61 7.64 6.82
CA TRP A 32 6.44 6.64 7.49
C TRP A 32 7.29 5.88 6.46
N TYR A 33 8.54 6.33 6.26
CA TYR A 33 9.44 5.78 5.25
C TYR A 33 9.67 4.28 5.41
N GLY A 34 9.86 3.77 6.63
CA GLY A 34 10.10 2.35 6.90
C GLY A 34 8.96 1.40 6.48
N SER A 35 7.76 1.93 6.25
CA SER A 35 6.61 1.16 5.76
C SER A 35 6.12 1.68 4.41
N GLN A 36 5.76 2.96 4.34
CA GLN A 36 5.12 3.55 3.15
C GLN A 36 6.11 3.94 2.05
N GLY A 37 7.33 4.32 2.41
CA GLY A 37 8.38 4.67 1.45
C GLY A 37 9.05 3.45 0.82
N LEU A 38 9.01 2.31 1.50
CA LEU A 38 9.58 1.04 1.05
C LEU A 38 8.51 0.04 0.55
N THR A 39 7.26 0.45 0.46
CA THR A 39 6.21 -0.38 -0.14
C THR A 39 6.28 -0.34 -1.66
N ASP A 40 5.78 -1.38 -2.28
CA ASP A 40 5.66 -1.44 -3.74
C ASP A 40 4.60 -0.48 -4.27
N ASN A 41 3.72 0.03 -3.40
CA ASN A 41 2.59 0.89 -3.72
C ASN A 41 2.89 2.38 -3.47
N ASN A 42 3.99 2.91 -4.02
CA ASN A 42 4.33 4.32 -3.92
C ASN A 42 3.67 5.14 -5.04
N PRO A 43 2.65 5.99 -4.73
CA PRO A 43 1.92 6.76 -5.73
C PRO A 43 2.79 7.66 -6.60
N PHE A 44 3.85 8.24 -6.04
CA PHE A 44 4.72 9.13 -6.78
C PHE A 44 5.67 8.39 -7.73
N ALA A 45 6.15 7.19 -7.36
CA ALA A 45 6.90 6.34 -8.29
C ALA A 45 6.00 5.87 -9.45
N TYR A 46 4.74 5.57 -9.15
CA TYR A 46 3.75 5.17 -10.15
C TYR A 46 3.48 6.25 -11.20
N ALA A 47 3.52 7.53 -10.83
CA ALA A 47 3.34 8.64 -11.77
C ALA A 47 4.35 8.63 -12.91
N TYR A 48 5.55 8.11 -12.66
CA TYR A 48 6.63 8.00 -13.64
C TYR A 48 6.67 6.64 -14.34
N GLY A 49 5.65 5.81 -14.17
CA GLY A 49 5.56 4.52 -14.85
C GLY A 49 6.55 3.46 -14.35
N ALA A 50 7.19 3.67 -13.21
CA ALA A 50 8.22 2.77 -12.70
C ALA A 50 7.94 2.36 -11.24
N PRO A 51 7.13 1.32 -11.00
CA PRO A 51 6.97 0.72 -9.69
C PRO A 51 8.31 0.31 -9.11
N ARG A 52 8.42 0.34 -7.79
CA ARG A 52 9.66 -0.05 -7.11
C ARG A 52 10.05 -1.52 -7.31
N ASN A 53 9.10 -2.37 -7.67
CA ASN A 53 9.26 -3.82 -7.77
C ASN A 53 8.87 -4.35 -9.16
N PHE A 54 8.52 -5.62 -9.25
CA PHE A 54 8.14 -6.27 -10.50
C PHE A 54 6.73 -5.88 -10.93
N TYR A 55 6.53 -5.81 -12.26
CA TYR A 55 5.23 -5.55 -12.88
C TYR A 55 5.19 -6.16 -14.30
N ILE A 56 4.01 -6.27 -14.88
CA ILE A 56 3.85 -6.66 -16.30
C ILE A 56 3.96 -5.40 -17.16
N GLY A 57 4.93 -5.37 -18.04
CA GLY A 57 5.07 -4.31 -19.05
C GLY A 57 4.06 -4.40 -20.18
N ASP A 58 4.00 -3.38 -21.04
CA ASP A 58 3.13 -3.36 -22.21
C ASP A 58 3.47 -4.46 -23.24
N ASP A 59 4.68 -4.98 -23.19
CA ASP A 59 5.15 -6.11 -24.00
C ASP A 59 4.69 -7.47 -23.46
N GLY A 60 4.00 -7.48 -22.31
CA GLY A 60 3.51 -8.68 -21.64
C GLY A 60 4.57 -9.44 -20.84
N SER A 61 5.78 -8.91 -20.71
CA SER A 61 6.85 -9.52 -19.91
C SER A 61 6.95 -8.89 -18.51
N VAL A 62 7.65 -9.58 -17.61
CA VAL A 62 7.93 -9.07 -16.27
C VAL A 62 9.11 -8.11 -16.32
N HIS A 63 8.91 -6.93 -15.80
CA HIS A 63 9.89 -5.86 -15.63
C HIS A 63 10.22 -5.62 -14.16
N TYR A 64 11.31 -4.89 -13.90
CA TYR A 64 11.70 -4.45 -12.56
C TYR A 64 11.92 -2.94 -12.55
N GLY A 65 10.93 -2.20 -12.10
CA GLY A 65 10.87 -0.75 -12.26
C GLY A 65 11.99 0.02 -11.56
N ALA A 66 12.56 -0.49 -10.47
CA ALA A 66 13.60 0.21 -9.71
C ALA A 66 14.91 0.47 -10.48
N VAL A 67 15.10 -0.10 -11.66
CA VAL A 67 16.28 0.15 -12.53
C VAL A 67 15.92 0.92 -13.80
N GLU A 68 14.70 1.40 -13.93
CA GLU A 68 14.19 2.09 -15.10
C GLU A 68 14.32 3.61 -14.99
N ASP A 69 14.33 4.29 -16.13
CA ASP A 69 14.47 5.75 -16.19
C ASP A 69 13.35 6.47 -15.41
N GLY A 70 12.12 5.97 -15.44
CA GLY A 70 11.02 6.53 -14.65
C GLY A 70 11.28 6.51 -13.15
N TYR A 71 11.97 5.49 -12.63
CA TYR A 71 12.34 5.45 -11.21
C TYR A 71 13.43 6.48 -10.89
N ARG A 72 14.35 6.73 -11.81
CA ARG A 72 15.31 7.83 -11.71
C ARG A 72 14.62 9.19 -11.62
N GLU A 73 13.64 9.44 -12.51
CA GLU A 73 12.88 10.69 -12.53
C GLU A 73 12.08 10.89 -11.23
N TYR A 74 11.46 9.83 -10.73
CA TYR A 74 10.82 9.83 -9.42
C TYR A 74 11.79 10.25 -8.31
N LEU A 75 12.97 9.61 -8.23
CA LEU A 75 13.96 9.91 -7.20
C LEU A 75 14.53 11.33 -7.34
N GLN A 76 14.71 11.83 -8.55
CA GLN A 76 15.12 13.23 -8.81
C GLN A 76 14.06 14.21 -8.30
N THR A 77 12.79 13.91 -8.49
CA THR A 77 11.69 14.73 -7.98
C THR A 77 11.66 14.73 -6.45
N MET A 78 11.80 13.56 -5.82
CA MET A 78 11.85 13.46 -4.36
C MET A 78 13.06 14.18 -3.77
N ASN A 79 14.22 14.07 -4.40
CA ASN A 79 15.43 14.80 -3.99
C ASN A 79 15.23 16.33 -4.10
N ARG A 80 14.68 16.79 -5.21
CA ARG A 80 14.33 18.20 -5.38
C ARG A 80 13.39 18.68 -4.27
N TRP A 81 12.30 17.99 -4.02
CA TRP A 81 11.33 18.36 -2.98
C TRP A 81 11.94 18.30 -1.57
N MET A 82 12.85 17.36 -1.32
CA MET A 82 13.62 17.32 -0.07
C MET A 82 14.50 18.57 0.08
N SER A 83 15.23 18.95 -0.97
CA SER A 83 16.09 20.13 -0.97
C SER A 83 15.33 21.45 -0.87
N GLU A 84 14.12 21.51 -1.40
CA GLU A 84 13.18 22.64 -1.30
C GLU A 84 12.47 22.68 0.06
N GLY A 85 12.64 21.66 0.94
CA GLY A 85 11.99 21.54 2.23
C GLY A 85 10.48 21.32 2.12
N LEU A 86 10.04 20.62 1.07
CA LEU A 86 8.65 20.21 0.88
C LEU A 86 8.39 18.82 1.50
N ILE A 87 9.44 18.02 1.69
CA ILE A 87 9.40 16.74 2.38
C ILE A 87 9.99 16.89 3.77
N ASP A 88 9.43 16.17 4.73
CA ASP A 88 9.85 16.14 6.13
C ASP A 88 11.35 15.78 6.26
N VAL A 89 12.11 16.64 6.89
CA VAL A 89 13.57 16.47 7.05
C VAL A 89 13.93 15.24 7.91
N ASP A 90 13.02 14.81 8.78
CA ASP A 90 13.18 13.65 9.65
C ASP A 90 12.71 12.33 9.01
N LEU A 91 12.33 12.35 7.72
CA LEU A 91 11.71 11.25 6.98
C LEU A 91 12.32 9.87 7.27
N ALA A 92 13.65 9.78 7.30
CA ALA A 92 14.36 8.52 7.48
C ALA A 92 14.16 7.83 8.83
N THR A 93 13.70 8.58 9.84
CA THR A 93 13.63 8.12 11.24
C THR A 93 12.22 8.21 11.85
N LEU A 94 11.25 8.73 11.10
CA LEU A 94 9.88 8.86 11.58
C LEU A 94 9.25 7.51 11.89
N THR A 95 8.52 7.47 13.00
CA THR A 95 7.60 6.37 13.31
C THR A 95 6.18 6.70 12.82
N ASN A 96 5.34 5.68 12.73
CA ASN A 96 3.92 5.86 12.37
C ASN A 96 3.19 6.83 13.32
N ASP A 97 3.47 6.76 14.62
CA ASP A 97 2.85 7.64 15.62
C ASP A 97 3.27 9.11 15.42
N GLN A 98 4.54 9.35 15.07
CA GLN A 98 5.03 10.70 14.77
C GLN A 98 4.40 11.26 13.49
N VAL A 99 4.24 10.47 12.45
CA VAL A 99 3.52 10.87 11.22
C VAL A 99 2.07 11.20 11.56
N SER A 100 1.38 10.32 12.30
CA SER A 100 0.00 10.53 12.73
C SER A 100 -0.16 11.83 13.51
N ALA A 101 0.76 12.12 14.44
CA ALA A 101 0.75 13.35 15.20
C ALA A 101 0.98 14.60 14.33
N LYS A 102 1.89 14.55 13.36
CA LYS A 102 2.16 15.67 12.44
C LYS A 102 0.96 15.99 11.53
N ILE A 103 0.22 14.98 11.09
CA ILE A 103 -1.01 15.17 10.30
C ILE A 103 -2.12 15.74 11.17
N THR A 104 -2.41 15.13 12.34
CA THR A 104 -3.57 15.52 13.17
C THR A 104 -3.41 16.87 13.88
N ASN A 105 -2.18 17.36 14.03
CA ASN A 105 -1.91 18.68 14.63
C ASN A 105 -1.61 19.78 13.59
N GLY A 106 -1.74 19.47 12.27
CA GLY A 106 -1.51 20.44 11.20
C GLY A 106 -0.05 20.81 10.93
N THR A 107 0.93 20.11 11.52
CA THR A 107 2.35 20.30 11.19
C THR A 107 2.67 19.86 9.77
N ALA A 108 1.96 18.83 9.29
CA ALA A 108 2.06 18.34 7.92
C ALA A 108 0.73 18.54 7.17
N GLY A 109 0.84 18.87 5.88
CA GLY A 109 -0.30 19.12 4.99
C GLY A 109 -0.74 17.89 4.20
N ALA A 110 0.16 16.94 3.97
CA ALA A 110 -0.13 15.74 3.19
C ALA A 110 0.73 14.55 3.63
N SER A 111 0.21 13.34 3.36
CA SER A 111 0.91 12.08 3.64
C SER A 111 0.44 10.96 2.72
N PHE A 112 1.25 9.93 2.56
CA PHE A 112 0.73 8.62 2.16
C PHE A 112 -0.07 8.00 3.32
N GLY A 113 -1.11 7.25 2.98
CA GLY A 113 -1.93 6.61 4.00
C GLY A 113 -2.83 5.51 3.43
N TRP A 114 -3.28 4.65 4.34
CA TRP A 114 -4.24 3.60 4.06
C TRP A 114 -5.66 4.09 4.36
N CYS A 115 -6.64 3.61 3.64
CA CYS A 115 -8.04 4.01 3.82
C CYS A 115 -8.54 3.83 5.27
N GLY A 116 -8.27 2.66 5.88
CA GLY A 116 -8.69 2.36 7.26
C GLY A 116 -7.79 2.98 8.31
N SER A 117 -6.53 2.53 8.35
CA SER A 117 -5.60 2.81 9.45
C SER A 117 -4.96 4.20 9.42
N SER A 118 -5.05 4.92 8.30
CA SER A 118 -4.55 6.29 8.18
C SER A 118 -5.71 7.27 8.00
N LEU A 119 -6.36 7.30 6.83
CA LEU A 119 -7.43 8.27 6.53
C LEU A 119 -8.52 8.26 7.60
N GLY A 120 -9.09 7.08 7.90
CA GLY A 120 -10.15 6.96 8.91
C GLY A 120 -9.69 7.31 10.31
N THR A 121 -8.52 6.78 10.73
CA THR A 121 -7.98 7.01 12.07
C THR A 121 -7.56 8.46 12.29
N TRP A 122 -6.87 9.07 11.34
CA TRP A 122 -6.41 10.47 11.45
C TRP A 122 -7.58 11.45 11.39
N THR A 123 -8.57 11.23 10.52
CA THR A 123 -9.77 12.07 10.45
C THR A 123 -10.55 12.00 11.77
N GLY A 124 -10.75 10.80 12.32
CA GLY A 124 -11.39 10.61 13.62
C GLY A 124 -10.63 11.30 14.75
N ALA A 125 -9.31 11.14 14.81
CA ALA A 125 -8.47 11.77 15.83
C ALA A 125 -8.45 13.30 15.69
N GLY A 126 -8.30 13.82 14.47
CA GLY A 126 -8.30 15.27 14.22
C GLY A 126 -9.60 15.95 14.66
N ARG A 127 -10.75 15.32 14.40
CA ARG A 127 -12.08 15.81 14.81
C ARG A 127 -12.29 15.85 16.32
N THR A 128 -11.45 15.23 17.11
CA THR A 128 -11.50 15.39 18.57
C THR A 128 -10.99 16.75 19.05
N THR A 129 -10.16 17.42 18.25
CA THR A 129 -9.57 18.74 18.54
C THR A 129 -10.14 19.85 17.67
N GLU A 130 -10.53 19.55 16.44
CA GLU A 130 -11.05 20.49 15.44
C GLU A 130 -12.22 19.82 14.71
N GLU A 131 -13.46 20.23 15.01
CA GLU A 131 -14.68 19.53 14.57
C GLU A 131 -14.81 19.42 13.05
N ASP A 132 -14.29 20.41 12.31
CA ASP A 132 -14.28 20.47 10.85
C ASP A 132 -13.00 19.90 10.20
N PHE A 133 -12.14 19.24 11.00
CA PHE A 133 -10.96 18.57 10.46
C PHE A 133 -11.37 17.52 9.42
N THR A 134 -10.76 17.62 8.23
CA THR A 134 -11.00 16.65 7.15
C THR A 134 -9.72 16.38 6.38
N LEU A 135 -9.59 15.14 5.91
CA LEU A 135 -8.56 14.71 4.98
C LEU A 135 -9.22 14.35 3.64
N VAL A 136 -8.73 14.94 2.57
CA VAL A 136 -9.26 14.71 1.22
C VAL A 136 -8.40 13.66 0.51
N PRO A 137 -9.00 12.61 -0.06
CA PRO A 137 -8.26 11.63 -0.84
C PRO A 137 -7.80 12.24 -2.17
N ALA A 138 -6.50 12.23 -2.42
CA ALA A 138 -5.96 12.61 -3.71
C ALA A 138 -5.83 11.37 -4.63
N PRO A 139 -6.14 11.48 -5.93
CA PRO A 139 -5.95 10.40 -6.89
C PRO A 139 -4.46 10.07 -7.04
N TYR A 140 -4.18 8.89 -7.59
CA TYR A 140 -2.83 8.59 -8.07
C TYR A 140 -2.43 9.65 -9.09
N PRO A 141 -1.29 10.33 -8.90
CA PRO A 141 -0.88 11.38 -9.83
C PRO A 141 -0.35 10.80 -11.15
N SER A 142 -0.33 11.64 -12.17
CA SER A 142 0.37 11.42 -13.42
C SER A 142 1.40 12.52 -13.66
N VAL A 143 2.28 12.35 -14.64
CA VAL A 143 3.17 13.44 -15.09
C VAL A 143 2.38 14.42 -15.94
N GLU A 144 1.54 13.94 -16.84
CA GLU A 144 0.75 14.77 -17.76
C GLU A 144 -0.71 14.88 -17.30
N LYS A 145 -1.22 16.12 -17.26
CA LYS A 145 -2.59 16.39 -16.84
C LYS A 145 -3.62 15.71 -17.76
N GLY A 146 -4.59 15.04 -17.16
CA GLY A 146 -5.66 14.34 -17.85
C GLY A 146 -5.30 12.95 -18.33
N THR A 147 -4.09 12.48 -18.05
CA THR A 147 -3.69 11.08 -18.27
C THR A 147 -4.19 10.22 -17.10
N LYS A 148 -4.86 9.11 -17.42
CA LYS A 148 -5.26 8.14 -16.41
C LYS A 148 -4.01 7.41 -15.88
N PRO A 149 -3.84 7.29 -14.55
CA PRO A 149 -2.69 6.59 -13.98
C PRO A 149 -2.63 5.12 -14.43
N GLU A 150 -1.47 4.68 -14.91
CA GLU A 150 -1.26 3.29 -15.34
C GLU A 150 -1.06 2.35 -14.14
N PHE A 151 -0.58 2.86 -13.01
CA PHE A 151 -0.34 2.10 -11.80
C PHE A 151 -1.22 2.58 -10.65
N GLY A 152 -1.46 1.69 -9.71
CA GLY A 152 -2.20 1.94 -8.48
C GLY A 152 -2.12 0.70 -7.61
N GLN A 153 -2.56 0.81 -6.37
CA GLN A 153 -2.70 -0.37 -5.52
C GLN A 153 -3.86 -1.21 -6.05
N LYS A 154 -3.51 -2.38 -6.54
CA LYS A 154 -4.46 -3.38 -6.99
C LYS A 154 -3.93 -4.74 -6.59
N ASP A 155 -4.72 -5.48 -5.85
CA ASP A 155 -4.40 -6.84 -5.47
C ASP A 155 -4.96 -7.85 -6.49
N ASN A 156 -4.36 -9.03 -6.52
CA ASN A 156 -4.87 -10.12 -7.31
C ASN A 156 -6.12 -10.70 -6.62
N ASP A 157 -7.22 -10.80 -7.34
CA ASP A 157 -8.52 -11.24 -6.80
C ASP A 157 -8.48 -12.61 -6.10
N PHE A 158 -7.51 -13.46 -6.47
CA PHE A 158 -7.44 -14.83 -5.98
C PHE A 158 -6.31 -15.08 -4.96
N VAL A 159 -5.39 -14.14 -4.80
CA VAL A 159 -4.24 -14.30 -3.89
C VAL A 159 -4.24 -13.18 -2.88
N ASN A 160 -4.85 -13.47 -1.75
CA ASN A 160 -4.72 -12.61 -0.59
C ASN A 160 -3.40 -12.89 0.12
N MET A 161 -2.80 -11.88 0.75
CA MET A 161 -1.50 -11.98 1.44
C MET A 161 -1.51 -12.90 2.66
N GLY A 162 -2.67 -13.41 3.07
CA GLY A 162 -2.84 -14.29 4.22
C GLY A 162 -2.82 -15.76 3.86
N CYS A 163 -1.65 -16.36 3.82
CA CYS A 163 -1.51 -17.82 3.62
C CYS A 163 -1.25 -18.55 4.93
N ALA A 164 -1.65 -19.81 4.99
CA ALA A 164 -1.27 -20.73 6.06
C ALA A 164 -0.57 -21.97 5.48
N VAL A 165 0.39 -22.49 6.21
CA VAL A 165 1.09 -23.72 5.85
C VAL A 165 1.06 -24.71 7.01
N ILE A 166 0.90 -25.99 6.69
CA ILE A 166 1.02 -27.07 7.66
C ILE A 166 2.46 -27.58 7.61
N THR A 167 3.19 -27.41 8.72
CA THR A 167 4.60 -27.80 8.79
C THR A 167 4.78 -29.29 9.02
N THR A 168 5.99 -29.81 8.75
CA THR A 168 6.35 -31.23 8.98
C THR A 168 6.36 -31.61 10.46
N SER A 169 6.34 -30.66 11.39
CA SER A 169 6.22 -30.87 12.83
C SER A 169 4.77 -31.01 13.32
N CYS A 170 3.79 -30.85 12.42
CA CYS A 170 2.38 -31.01 12.78
C CYS A 170 2.05 -32.47 12.99
N GLU A 171 1.67 -32.82 14.22
CA GLU A 171 1.32 -34.24 14.59
C GLU A 171 -0.06 -34.63 14.04
N ASN A 172 -0.98 -33.69 13.86
CA ASN A 172 -2.33 -33.96 13.37
C ASN A 172 -2.66 -33.12 12.13
N VAL A 173 -2.12 -33.52 10.99
CA VAL A 173 -2.28 -32.82 9.69
C VAL A 173 -3.76 -32.77 9.28
N GLU A 174 -4.54 -33.84 9.53
CA GLU A 174 -5.97 -33.86 9.16
C GLU A 174 -6.77 -32.82 9.95
N LEU A 175 -6.54 -32.70 11.25
CA LEU A 175 -7.21 -31.69 12.07
C LEU A 175 -6.81 -30.26 11.67
N ALA A 176 -5.52 -30.05 11.39
CA ALA A 176 -5.02 -28.75 10.90
C ALA A 176 -5.64 -28.37 9.55
N ALA A 177 -5.74 -29.32 8.62
CA ALA A 177 -6.40 -29.11 7.34
C ALA A 177 -7.89 -28.76 7.51
N ARG A 178 -8.61 -29.50 8.36
CA ARG A 178 -10.04 -29.22 8.67
C ARG A 178 -10.22 -27.84 9.31
N LEU A 179 -9.31 -27.41 10.18
CA LEU A 179 -9.36 -26.07 10.78
C LEU A 179 -9.21 -24.97 9.72
N LEU A 180 -8.28 -25.16 8.78
CA LEU A 180 -8.09 -24.21 7.69
C LEU A 180 -9.26 -24.22 6.71
N ASP A 181 -9.80 -25.39 6.39
CA ASP A 181 -10.94 -25.56 5.49
C ASP A 181 -12.24 -24.98 6.08
N TYR A 182 -12.39 -25.00 7.41
CA TYR A 182 -13.55 -24.43 8.08
C TYR A 182 -13.80 -22.96 7.74
N ALA A 183 -12.73 -22.16 7.53
CA ALA A 183 -12.83 -20.75 7.16
C ALA A 183 -13.51 -20.51 5.79
N TYR A 184 -13.61 -21.57 4.96
CA TYR A 184 -14.21 -21.49 3.62
C TYR A 184 -15.64 -22.08 3.56
N CYS A 185 -16.15 -22.69 4.63
CA CYS A 185 -17.55 -23.09 4.69
C CYS A 185 -18.43 -21.90 5.13
N GLU A 186 -19.74 -21.98 4.89
CA GLU A 186 -20.71 -20.91 5.21
C GLU A 186 -20.64 -20.47 6.69
N GLU A 187 -20.59 -21.40 7.62
CA GLU A 187 -20.49 -21.10 9.05
C GLU A 187 -19.17 -20.40 9.40
N GLY A 188 -18.05 -20.90 8.86
CA GLY A 188 -16.72 -20.30 9.04
C GLY A 188 -16.62 -18.94 8.39
N HIS A 189 -17.17 -18.77 7.19
CA HIS A 189 -17.24 -17.48 6.50
C HIS A 189 -17.92 -16.43 7.37
N MET A 190 -19.10 -16.76 7.92
CA MET A 190 -19.84 -15.85 8.81
C MET A 190 -19.07 -15.55 10.09
N LEU A 191 -18.47 -16.57 10.71
CA LEU A 191 -17.68 -16.39 11.94
C LEU A 191 -16.45 -15.50 11.70
N PHE A 192 -15.70 -15.69 10.59
CA PHE A 192 -14.49 -14.96 10.33
C PHE A 192 -14.76 -13.52 9.87
N ASN A 193 -15.87 -13.29 9.16
CA ASN A 193 -16.23 -11.96 8.68
C ASN A 193 -17.08 -11.17 9.68
N PHE A 194 -18.06 -11.80 10.35
CA PHE A 194 -19.02 -11.08 11.16
C PHE A 194 -19.04 -11.49 12.65
N GLY A 195 -18.46 -12.65 12.97
CA GLY A 195 -18.34 -13.14 14.36
C GLY A 195 -19.56 -13.88 14.84
N ILE A 196 -20.14 -13.46 15.97
CA ILE A 196 -21.21 -14.17 16.70
C ILE A 196 -22.54 -13.47 16.51
N GLU A 197 -23.53 -14.15 15.92
CA GLU A 197 -24.87 -13.63 15.74
C GLU A 197 -25.54 -13.25 17.07
N GLY A 198 -26.19 -12.09 17.08
CA GLY A 198 -26.79 -11.53 18.30
C GLY A 198 -25.78 -10.86 19.24
N VAL A 199 -24.48 -10.93 18.95
CA VAL A 199 -23.40 -10.29 19.74
C VAL A 199 -22.69 -9.25 18.89
N SER A 200 -21.88 -9.68 17.91
CA SER A 200 -21.12 -8.79 17.03
C SER A 200 -21.88 -8.38 15.77
N TYR A 201 -22.82 -9.17 15.33
CA TYR A 201 -23.71 -8.84 14.22
C TYR A 201 -25.15 -9.35 14.42
N THR A 202 -26.07 -8.85 13.61
CA THR A 202 -27.45 -9.35 13.47
C THR A 202 -27.80 -9.42 11.98
N MET A 203 -28.71 -10.33 11.61
CA MET A 203 -29.22 -10.36 10.23
C MET A 203 -30.25 -9.25 10.02
N GLY A 204 -29.99 -8.35 9.09
CA GLY A 204 -30.92 -7.28 8.68
C GLY A 204 -31.19 -7.35 7.18
N SER A 205 -32.44 -7.45 6.78
CA SER A 205 -32.88 -7.48 5.35
C SER A 205 -32.16 -8.55 4.48
N GLY A 206 -31.61 -9.60 5.12
CA GLY A 206 -30.92 -10.68 4.44
C GLY A 206 -29.40 -10.56 4.46
N GLU A 207 -28.84 -9.48 4.99
CA GLU A 207 -27.39 -9.25 5.10
C GLU A 207 -26.96 -9.12 6.57
N PRO A 208 -25.72 -9.52 6.91
CA PRO A 208 -25.17 -9.35 8.25
C PRO A 208 -24.83 -7.88 8.51
N ILE A 209 -25.31 -7.34 9.62
CA ILE A 209 -25.07 -5.96 10.06
C ILE A 209 -24.38 -5.99 11.42
N TYR A 210 -23.24 -5.34 11.55
CA TYR A 210 -22.55 -5.21 12.83
C TYR A 210 -23.38 -4.46 13.86
N THR A 211 -23.32 -4.92 15.10
CA THR A 211 -23.98 -4.27 16.22
C THR A 211 -23.24 -3.01 16.69
N ASP A 212 -23.90 -2.22 17.54
CA ASP A 212 -23.28 -1.05 18.18
C ASP A 212 -22.06 -1.43 19.05
N LEU A 213 -21.96 -2.69 19.48
CA LEU A 213 -20.76 -3.23 20.15
C LEU A 213 -19.49 -3.08 19.28
N ILE A 214 -19.65 -3.18 17.97
CA ILE A 214 -18.57 -3.01 16.98
C ILE A 214 -18.50 -1.57 16.49
N LEU A 215 -19.63 -1.05 15.95
CA LEU A 215 -19.63 0.22 15.20
C LEU A 215 -19.61 1.46 16.09
N LYS A 216 -20.08 1.36 17.34
CA LYS A 216 -20.21 2.48 18.28
C LYS A 216 -19.68 2.14 19.66
N ASN A 217 -18.61 1.36 19.73
CA ASN A 217 -17.98 1.01 20.99
C ASN A 217 -17.46 2.29 21.68
N PRO A 218 -17.84 2.55 22.95
CA PRO A 218 -17.45 3.79 23.64
C PRO A 218 -15.98 3.83 24.04
N ASP A 219 -15.32 2.66 24.14
CA ASP A 219 -13.97 2.53 24.69
C ASP A 219 -12.93 2.13 23.64
N LEU A 220 -13.36 1.60 22.50
CA LEU A 220 -12.50 1.02 21.48
C LEU A 220 -12.79 1.61 20.10
N SER A 221 -11.75 1.79 19.29
CA SER A 221 -11.95 2.02 17.86
C SER A 221 -12.63 0.82 17.21
N ILE A 222 -13.27 1.04 16.06
CA ILE A 222 -13.93 -0.05 15.28
C ILE A 222 -12.97 -1.21 15.07
N THR A 223 -11.73 -0.94 14.63
CA THR A 223 -10.70 -1.96 14.41
C THR A 223 -10.44 -2.80 15.67
N HIS A 224 -10.30 -2.16 16.83
CA HIS A 224 -10.06 -2.86 18.09
C HIS A 224 -11.30 -3.64 18.57
N ALA A 225 -12.49 -3.08 18.43
CA ALA A 225 -13.73 -3.79 18.74
C ALA A 225 -13.91 -5.04 17.86
N MET A 226 -13.65 -4.90 16.55
CA MET A 226 -13.67 -6.01 15.60
C MET A 226 -12.71 -7.12 15.97
N SER A 227 -11.47 -6.78 16.36
CA SER A 227 -10.42 -7.77 16.63
C SER A 227 -10.77 -8.77 17.75
N GLY A 228 -11.73 -8.44 18.60
CA GLY A 228 -12.24 -9.33 19.64
C GLY A 228 -13.21 -10.43 19.14
N TYR A 229 -13.76 -10.29 17.94
CA TYR A 229 -14.86 -11.13 17.45
C TYR A 229 -14.62 -11.67 16.05
N ILE A 230 -13.92 -10.98 15.18
CA ILE A 230 -13.78 -11.28 13.75
C ILE A 230 -12.34 -11.25 13.27
N ARG A 231 -12.14 -11.73 12.06
CA ARG A 231 -10.85 -11.75 11.35
C ARG A 231 -10.85 -10.89 10.10
N ALA A 232 -11.99 -10.34 9.68
CA ALA A 232 -12.15 -9.67 8.39
C ALA A 232 -11.20 -8.49 8.15
N ASN A 233 -10.79 -7.77 9.20
CA ASN A 233 -9.84 -6.66 9.13
C ASN A 233 -8.36 -7.11 9.14
N TYR A 234 -8.10 -8.42 9.06
CA TYR A 234 -6.77 -8.99 8.94
C TYR A 234 -6.71 -9.94 7.75
N ASN A 235 -5.55 -10.05 7.13
CA ASN A 235 -5.32 -11.04 6.10
C ASN A 235 -5.24 -12.44 6.73
N GLY A 236 -5.72 -13.44 5.99
CA GLY A 236 -5.72 -14.83 6.47
C GLY A 236 -6.24 -15.79 5.40
N PRO A 237 -6.13 -17.11 5.66
CA PRO A 237 -6.64 -18.13 4.78
C PRO A 237 -8.17 -18.26 4.91
N PHE A 238 -8.90 -17.24 4.46
CA PHE A 238 -10.37 -17.17 4.40
C PHE A 238 -10.79 -16.20 3.30
N VAL A 239 -12.05 -16.23 2.91
CA VAL A 239 -12.61 -15.26 1.96
C VAL A 239 -13.19 -14.08 2.74
N GLN A 240 -12.69 -12.88 2.47
CA GLN A 240 -13.22 -11.64 3.02
C GLN A 240 -14.55 -11.29 2.32
N ASP A 241 -15.56 -10.89 3.09
CA ASP A 241 -16.86 -10.50 2.59
C ASP A 241 -16.89 -8.99 2.26
N GLU A 242 -17.46 -8.61 1.12
CA GLU A 242 -17.57 -7.20 0.74
C GLU A 242 -18.41 -6.38 1.73
N ALA A 243 -19.46 -6.97 2.29
CA ALA A 243 -20.32 -6.31 3.28
C ALA A 243 -19.59 -5.92 4.58
N TYR A 244 -18.43 -6.55 4.86
CA TYR A 244 -17.54 -6.09 5.92
C TYR A 244 -16.96 -4.70 5.61
N ALA A 245 -16.44 -4.51 4.41
CA ALA A 245 -15.75 -3.28 4.02
C ALA A 245 -16.71 -2.08 4.04
N ASP A 246 -17.94 -2.24 3.57
CA ASP A 246 -18.97 -1.21 3.57
C ASP A 246 -19.34 -0.71 4.97
N GLN A 247 -19.25 -1.58 5.97
CA GLN A 247 -19.52 -1.24 7.36
C GLN A 247 -18.28 -0.76 8.12
N TYR A 248 -17.09 -1.21 7.69
CA TYR A 248 -15.83 -0.79 8.28
C TYR A 248 -15.44 0.64 7.88
N TYR A 249 -15.68 1.01 6.63
CA TYR A 249 -15.42 2.37 6.12
C TYR A 249 -16.62 3.28 6.36
N THR A 250 -16.70 3.83 7.57
CA THR A 250 -17.86 4.61 8.03
C THR A 250 -17.85 6.07 7.60
N LEU A 251 -16.70 6.62 7.24
CA LEU A 251 -16.55 8.02 6.85
C LEU A 251 -16.78 8.20 5.35
N ASP A 252 -17.43 9.28 4.97
CA ASP A 252 -17.64 9.62 3.55
C ASP A 252 -16.31 9.80 2.81
N GLU A 253 -15.29 10.36 3.45
CA GLU A 253 -13.94 10.48 2.91
C GLU A 253 -13.30 9.12 2.60
N GLN A 254 -13.60 8.09 3.38
CA GLN A 254 -13.10 6.73 3.10
C GLN A 254 -13.78 6.11 1.87
N LYS A 255 -15.09 6.31 1.72
CA LYS A 255 -15.84 5.83 0.55
C LYS A 255 -15.41 6.56 -0.73
N GLU A 256 -15.21 7.87 -0.62
CA GLU A 256 -14.64 8.67 -1.71
C GLU A 256 -13.24 8.18 -2.08
N ALA A 257 -12.38 7.90 -1.09
CA ALA A 257 -11.02 7.40 -1.30
C ALA A 257 -10.99 6.09 -2.09
N LEU A 258 -11.87 5.14 -1.76
CA LEU A 258 -11.96 3.88 -2.50
C LEU A 258 -12.31 4.11 -3.98
N ALA A 259 -13.26 4.99 -4.26
CA ALA A 259 -13.66 5.32 -5.63
C ALA A 259 -12.53 6.04 -6.39
N VAL A 260 -11.87 7.04 -5.76
CA VAL A 260 -10.80 7.82 -6.36
C VAL A 260 -9.56 6.97 -6.63
N TRP A 261 -9.16 6.12 -5.65
CA TRP A 261 -7.94 5.32 -5.77
C TRP A 261 -8.11 4.09 -6.67
N SER A 262 -9.33 3.62 -6.93
CA SER A 262 -9.58 2.54 -7.88
C SER A 262 -9.55 2.99 -9.34
N ASP A 263 -9.61 4.31 -9.63
CA ASP A 263 -9.64 4.83 -10.98
C ASP A 263 -8.25 4.89 -11.64
N THR A 264 -7.69 3.71 -11.86
CA THR A 264 -6.38 3.51 -12.52
C THR A 264 -6.48 2.44 -13.59
N ASN A 265 -5.41 2.27 -14.38
CA ASN A 265 -5.23 1.17 -15.33
C ASN A 265 -4.42 -0.01 -14.74
N ALA A 266 -4.25 -0.06 -13.42
CA ALA A 266 -3.34 -0.98 -12.74
C ALA A 266 -3.58 -2.46 -13.04
N ASP A 267 -4.81 -2.85 -13.41
CA ASP A 267 -5.14 -4.23 -13.81
C ASP A 267 -4.26 -4.77 -14.94
N LYS A 268 -3.73 -3.90 -15.81
CA LYS A 268 -2.86 -4.29 -16.91
C LYS A 268 -1.47 -4.75 -16.47
N HIS A 269 -1.05 -4.32 -15.29
CA HIS A 269 0.33 -4.43 -14.81
C HIS A 269 0.51 -5.40 -13.65
N ILE A 270 -0.59 -6.01 -13.18
CA ILE A 270 -0.56 -6.98 -12.10
C ILE A 270 0.08 -8.28 -12.56
N ILE A 271 1.10 -8.74 -11.85
CA ILE A 271 1.62 -10.09 -12.03
C ILE A 271 0.59 -11.08 -11.47
N PRO A 272 0.08 -12.03 -12.27
CA PRO A 272 -0.83 -13.04 -11.75
C PRO A 272 -0.12 -13.94 -10.73
N PRO A 273 -0.83 -14.83 -10.01
CA PRO A 273 -0.22 -15.67 -8.98
C PRO A 273 0.68 -16.75 -9.60
N VAL A 274 1.79 -16.31 -10.17
CA VAL A 274 2.83 -17.17 -10.74
C VAL A 274 3.56 -17.93 -9.63
N THR A 275 3.96 -19.15 -9.94
CA THR A 275 4.68 -20.02 -9.00
C THR A 275 6.00 -20.49 -9.63
N PRO A 276 7.14 -19.89 -9.23
CA PRO A 276 8.44 -20.46 -9.55
C PRO A 276 8.59 -21.86 -9.00
N THR A 277 9.44 -22.68 -9.60
CA THR A 277 9.81 -23.98 -9.01
C THR A 277 10.52 -23.80 -7.68
N VAL A 278 10.65 -24.88 -6.88
CA VAL A 278 11.33 -24.83 -5.56
C VAL A 278 12.76 -24.33 -5.68
N ASP A 279 13.48 -24.72 -6.71
CA ASP A 279 14.87 -24.31 -6.91
C ASP A 279 14.96 -22.85 -7.40
N GLU A 280 14.09 -22.45 -8.34
CA GLU A 280 13.95 -21.05 -8.78
C GLU A 280 13.57 -20.12 -7.62
N SER A 281 12.64 -20.53 -6.75
CA SER A 281 12.24 -19.74 -5.58
C SER A 281 13.38 -19.51 -4.59
N LYS A 282 14.23 -20.51 -4.37
CA LYS A 282 15.41 -20.38 -3.50
C LYS A 282 16.44 -19.45 -4.12
N GLU A 283 16.73 -19.64 -5.41
CA GLU A 283 17.68 -18.82 -6.15
C GLU A 283 17.22 -17.36 -6.16
N GLN A 284 15.98 -17.11 -6.53
CA GLN A 284 15.38 -15.77 -6.54
C GLN A 284 15.43 -15.11 -5.16
N ALA A 285 15.05 -15.84 -4.10
CA ALA A 285 15.06 -15.29 -2.74
C ALA A 285 16.46 -14.84 -2.29
N GLN A 286 17.51 -15.58 -2.65
CA GLN A 286 18.88 -15.21 -2.35
C GLN A 286 19.30 -13.95 -3.10
N ILE A 287 19.07 -13.89 -4.40
CA ILE A 287 19.41 -12.74 -5.25
C ILE A 287 18.65 -11.50 -4.79
N MET A 288 17.33 -11.61 -4.61
CA MET A 288 16.49 -10.47 -4.26
C MET A 288 16.75 -9.93 -2.85
N ASN A 289 17.23 -10.75 -1.91
CA ASN A 289 17.62 -10.25 -0.60
C ASN A 289 18.78 -9.24 -0.69
N GLU A 290 19.77 -9.49 -1.54
CA GLU A 290 20.88 -8.57 -1.78
C GLU A 290 20.42 -7.33 -2.56
N ILE A 291 19.66 -7.52 -3.64
CA ILE A 291 19.11 -6.44 -4.46
C ILE A 291 18.23 -5.51 -3.61
N ASN A 292 17.30 -6.05 -2.85
CA ASN A 292 16.39 -5.25 -2.03
C ASN A 292 17.14 -4.40 -1.00
N THR A 293 18.13 -4.98 -0.32
CA THR A 293 18.95 -4.25 0.67
C THR A 293 19.68 -3.09 0.01
N TYR A 294 20.34 -3.33 -1.11
CA TYR A 294 21.07 -2.30 -1.84
C TYR A 294 20.15 -1.22 -2.42
N ARG A 295 19.06 -1.62 -3.07
CA ARG A 295 18.05 -0.72 -3.63
C ARG A 295 17.50 0.22 -2.55
N ASP A 296 17.11 -0.31 -1.40
CA ASP A 296 16.49 0.46 -0.33
C ASP A 296 17.45 1.48 0.28
N GLU A 297 18.70 1.08 0.49
CA GLU A 297 19.76 1.97 0.93
C GLU A 297 20.01 3.10 -0.09
N MET A 298 20.09 2.75 -1.37
CA MET A 298 20.37 3.71 -2.43
C MET A 298 19.20 4.65 -2.70
N THR A 299 17.94 4.16 -2.66
CA THR A 299 16.74 4.98 -2.75
C THR A 299 16.77 6.11 -1.71
N LEU A 300 17.03 5.77 -0.45
CA LEU A 300 17.11 6.79 0.60
C LEU A 300 18.27 7.76 0.38
N LYS A 301 19.44 7.28 -0.04
CA LYS A 301 20.61 8.12 -0.33
C LYS A 301 20.35 9.12 -1.46
N PHE A 302 19.67 8.70 -2.53
CA PHE A 302 19.25 9.58 -3.61
C PHE A 302 18.26 10.64 -3.12
N ILE A 303 17.21 10.24 -2.40
CA ILE A 303 16.21 11.17 -1.87
C ILE A 303 16.86 12.22 -0.96
N LEU A 304 17.75 11.82 -0.06
CA LEU A 304 18.44 12.72 0.87
C LEU A 304 19.60 13.53 0.25
N GLY A 305 19.93 13.32 -1.03
CA GLY A 305 21.05 13.97 -1.70
C GLY A 305 22.43 13.48 -1.27
N ASN A 306 22.51 12.34 -0.60
CA ASN A 306 23.76 11.71 -0.20
C ASN A 306 24.42 10.90 -1.32
N LYS A 307 23.74 10.79 -2.47
CA LYS A 307 24.21 10.14 -3.69
C LYS A 307 23.84 11.00 -4.89
N SER A 308 24.83 11.23 -5.80
CA SER A 308 24.60 12.00 -7.02
C SER A 308 23.88 11.17 -8.08
N PHE A 309 22.98 11.79 -8.86
CA PHE A 309 22.36 11.14 -10.02
C PHE A 309 23.32 10.90 -11.19
N ASP A 310 24.54 11.44 -11.16
CA ASP A 310 25.62 11.04 -12.07
C ASP A 310 26.07 9.59 -11.83
N GLU A 311 25.77 9.04 -10.66
CA GLU A 311 26.07 7.65 -10.26
C GLU A 311 24.85 6.71 -10.47
N TRP A 312 23.84 7.15 -11.22
CA TRP A 312 22.66 6.34 -11.51
C TRP A 312 23.00 5.08 -12.32
N ASP A 313 23.85 5.23 -13.34
CA ASP A 313 24.25 4.10 -14.17
C ASP A 313 25.02 3.06 -13.36
N ASP A 314 25.89 3.49 -12.44
CA ASP A 314 26.62 2.61 -11.51
C ASP A 314 25.64 1.85 -10.58
N TYR A 315 24.55 2.51 -10.13
CA TYR A 315 23.51 1.88 -9.34
C TYR A 315 22.80 0.78 -10.14
N VAL A 316 22.39 1.07 -11.38
CA VAL A 316 21.73 0.10 -12.26
C VAL A 316 22.66 -1.07 -12.60
N GLU A 317 23.92 -0.79 -12.97
CA GLU A 317 24.92 -1.82 -13.26
C GLU A 317 25.21 -2.71 -12.03
N THR A 318 25.23 -2.14 -10.83
CA THR A 318 25.40 -2.90 -9.59
C THR A 318 24.24 -3.87 -9.37
N ILE A 319 22.98 -3.44 -9.53
CA ILE A 319 21.83 -4.32 -9.40
C ILE A 319 21.82 -5.41 -10.47
N LYS A 320 22.15 -5.07 -11.72
CA LYS A 320 22.28 -6.08 -12.80
C LYS A 320 23.41 -7.07 -12.49
N GLY A 321 24.52 -6.59 -11.95
CA GLY A 321 25.65 -7.42 -11.51
C GLY A 321 25.29 -8.38 -10.36
N MET A 322 24.23 -8.11 -9.60
CA MET A 322 23.65 -9.00 -8.59
C MET A 322 22.74 -10.08 -9.19
N ASN A 323 22.79 -10.30 -10.51
CA ASN A 323 22.00 -11.28 -11.25
C ASN A 323 20.48 -10.95 -11.36
N LEU A 324 20.11 -9.68 -11.50
CA LEU A 324 18.72 -9.28 -11.74
C LEU A 324 18.13 -9.97 -13.00
N ASP A 325 18.93 -10.08 -14.08
CA ASP A 325 18.48 -10.72 -15.33
C ASP A 325 18.02 -12.16 -15.07
N ARG A 326 18.72 -12.89 -14.18
CA ARG A 326 18.33 -14.25 -13.79
C ARG A 326 16.98 -14.28 -13.07
N VAL A 327 16.69 -13.29 -12.23
CA VAL A 327 15.41 -13.16 -11.56
C VAL A 327 14.29 -12.88 -12.58
N LEU A 328 14.53 -12.00 -13.53
CA LEU A 328 13.58 -11.71 -14.62
C LEU A 328 13.30 -12.95 -15.47
N GLU A 329 14.31 -13.76 -15.79
CA GLU A 329 14.13 -15.05 -16.45
C GLU A 329 13.23 -15.99 -15.66
N ILE A 330 13.46 -16.12 -14.35
CA ILE A 330 12.64 -16.94 -13.45
C ILE A 330 11.18 -16.47 -13.43
N GLN A 331 10.96 -15.17 -13.31
CA GLN A 331 9.62 -14.59 -13.25
C GLN A 331 8.88 -14.78 -14.59
N ASN A 332 9.55 -14.52 -15.71
CA ASN A 332 8.95 -14.72 -17.03
C ASN A 332 8.66 -16.20 -17.33
N ALA A 333 9.56 -17.12 -16.96
CA ALA A 333 9.31 -18.55 -17.10
C ALA A 333 8.13 -19.02 -16.22
N ALA A 334 7.97 -18.43 -15.02
CA ALA A 334 6.83 -18.72 -14.15
C ALA A 334 5.53 -18.13 -14.74
N LEU A 335 5.59 -16.96 -15.37
CA LEU A 335 4.46 -16.34 -16.07
C LEU A 335 4.01 -17.18 -17.27
N GLU A 336 4.94 -17.65 -18.10
CA GLU A 336 4.64 -18.55 -19.21
C GLU A 336 3.94 -19.82 -18.73
N ARG A 337 4.47 -20.48 -17.70
CA ARG A 337 3.84 -21.66 -17.09
C ARG A 337 2.44 -21.38 -16.53
N TYR A 338 2.20 -20.18 -16.02
CA TYR A 338 0.88 -19.77 -15.56
C TYR A 338 -0.12 -19.61 -16.72
N GLN A 339 0.31 -19.01 -17.83
CA GLN A 339 -0.52 -18.78 -19.01
C GLN A 339 -0.87 -20.07 -19.77
N GLU A 340 -0.09 -21.13 -19.62
CA GLU A 340 -0.32 -22.44 -20.22
C GLU A 340 -1.33 -23.32 -19.43
N ARG A 341 -1.80 -22.87 -18.25
CA ARG A 341 -2.76 -23.61 -17.41
C ARG A 341 -4.19 -23.42 -17.90
#